data_4c820b93da275b5dc3a4ec27ad9d0123
#
_entry.id   4c820b93da275b5dc3a4ec27ad9d0123
#
_cell.length_a   1.000
_cell.length_b   1.000
_cell.length_c   1.000
_cell.angle_alpha   90.00
_cell.angle_beta   90.00
_cell.angle_gamma   90.00
#
_symmetry.space_group_name_H-M   'P 1'
#
loop_
_entity.id
_entity.type
_entity.pdbx_description
1 polymer ?
#
loop_
_entity_poly.entity_id
_entity_poly.type
_entity_poly.pdbx_seq_one_letter_code
_entity_poly.pdbx_strand_id
1 'polypeptide(L)'
;PDIVLHVVKVGFILVLYLFLWVVARGIAGHLRRESTRSEAPTVAVTASPTQAGLSFRVSGPLILGRSPEADVVLQDPYASDFHLRLAFQGGEVRLHDLGSTNGTYVNGEKVAAPLALHRGDRVQIGQTIMELR
;
A
#
# COMPACT_ATOMS: atom_id res chain seq x y z
N PRO A 1 -14.69 -1.92 -58.54
CA PRO A 1 -13.43 -1.50 -57.94
C PRO A 1 -13.63 -0.47 -56.80
N ASP A 2 -14.62 0.43 -56.91
CA ASP A 2 -14.85 1.44 -55.88
C ASP A 2 -15.34 0.83 -54.54
N ILE A 3 -16.10 -0.23 -54.60
CA ILE A 3 -16.58 -0.97 -53.43
C ILE A 3 -15.42 -1.57 -52.65
N VAL A 4 -14.47 -2.17 -53.36
CA VAL A 4 -13.29 -2.77 -52.72
C VAL A 4 -12.45 -1.72 -52.01
N LEU A 5 -12.27 -0.57 -52.62
CA LEU A 5 -11.54 0.56 -52.05
C LEU A 5 -12.24 1.11 -50.78
N HIS A 6 -13.57 1.17 -50.80
CA HIS A 6 -14.36 1.61 -49.64
C HIS A 6 -14.27 0.58 -48.49
N VAL A 7 -14.35 -0.71 -48.76
CA VAL A 7 -14.20 -1.77 -47.75
C VAL A 7 -12.82 -1.73 -47.10
N VAL A 8 -11.77 -1.54 -47.90
CA VAL A 8 -10.39 -1.42 -47.37
C VAL A 8 -10.25 -0.18 -46.50
N LYS A 9 -10.81 0.96 -46.91
CA LYS A 9 -10.78 2.19 -46.12
C LYS A 9 -11.52 2.03 -44.79
N VAL A 10 -12.71 1.45 -44.80
CA VAL A 10 -13.48 1.20 -43.57
C VAL A 10 -12.72 0.22 -42.64
N GLY A 11 -12.18 -0.84 -43.20
CA GLY A 11 -11.37 -1.81 -42.44
C GLY A 11 -10.16 -1.14 -41.79
N PHE A 12 -9.44 -0.29 -42.50
CA PHE A 12 -8.30 0.46 -41.97
C PHE A 12 -8.71 1.41 -40.85
N ILE A 13 -9.81 2.12 -40.99
CA ILE A 13 -10.36 3.04 -39.99
C ILE A 13 -10.71 2.26 -38.70
N LEU A 14 -11.37 1.10 -38.84
CA LEU A 14 -11.73 0.26 -37.68
C LEU A 14 -10.48 -0.24 -36.93
N VAL A 15 -9.46 -0.69 -37.66
CA VAL A 15 -8.20 -1.10 -37.08
C VAL A 15 -7.50 0.05 -36.36
N LEU A 16 -7.53 1.25 -36.97
CA LEU A 16 -6.93 2.44 -36.33
C LEU A 16 -7.64 2.82 -35.05
N TYR A 17 -8.97 2.81 -35.02
CA TYR A 17 -9.76 3.08 -33.80
C TYR A 17 -9.54 2.02 -32.73
N LEU A 18 -9.46 0.75 -33.12
CA LEU A 18 -9.15 -0.33 -32.18
C LEU A 18 -7.76 -0.14 -31.55
N PHE A 19 -6.77 0.21 -32.37
CA PHE A 19 -5.41 0.50 -31.90
C PHE A 19 -5.39 1.68 -30.92
N LEU A 20 -6.04 2.79 -31.28
CA LEU A 20 -6.16 3.97 -30.42
C LEU A 20 -6.86 3.63 -29.09
N TRP A 21 -7.90 2.81 -29.15
CA TRP A 21 -8.60 2.37 -27.93
C TRP A 21 -7.72 1.53 -27.02
N VAL A 22 -6.95 0.60 -27.58
CA VAL A 22 -5.98 -0.24 -26.80
C VAL A 22 -4.91 0.64 -26.17
N VAL A 23 -4.35 1.59 -26.92
CA VAL A 23 -3.34 2.53 -26.42
C VAL A 23 -3.93 3.42 -25.33
N ALA A 24 -5.10 3.99 -25.54
CA ALA A 24 -5.77 4.84 -24.55
C ALA A 24 -6.07 4.08 -23.24
N ARG A 25 -6.48 2.81 -23.36
CA ARG A 25 -6.72 1.94 -22.21
C ARG A 25 -5.42 1.60 -21.46
N GLY A 26 -4.33 1.41 -22.18
CA GLY A 26 -3.00 1.20 -21.59
C GLY A 26 -2.49 2.43 -20.81
N ILE A 27 -2.64 3.60 -21.40
CA ILE A 27 -2.25 4.88 -20.76
C ILE A 27 -3.14 5.17 -19.54
N ALA A 28 -4.44 4.95 -19.62
CA ALA A 28 -5.35 5.13 -18.50
C ALA A 28 -5.01 4.20 -17.31
N GLY A 29 -4.55 2.99 -17.59
CA GLY A 29 -4.07 2.06 -16.57
C GLY A 29 -2.78 2.54 -15.87
N HIS A 30 -1.88 3.18 -16.62
CA HIS A 30 -0.65 3.76 -16.07
C HIS A 30 -0.93 5.00 -15.20
N LEU A 31 -1.76 5.91 -15.68
CA LEU A 31 -2.16 7.11 -14.94
C LEU A 31 -2.92 6.76 -13.64
N ARG A 32 -3.75 5.72 -13.67
CA ARG A 32 -4.45 5.26 -12.47
C ARG A 32 -3.49 4.68 -11.43
N ARG A 33 -2.38 4.06 -11.84
CA ARG A 33 -1.34 3.56 -10.94
C ARG A 33 -0.55 4.69 -10.28
N GLU A 34 -0.29 5.78 -10.98
CA GLU A 34 0.38 6.95 -10.42
C GLU A 34 -0.53 7.76 -9.49
N SER A 35 -1.81 7.87 -9.82
CA SER A 35 -2.81 8.52 -8.95
C SER A 35 -2.97 7.78 -7.62
N THR A 36 -2.93 6.45 -7.62
CA THR A 36 -2.97 5.65 -6.39
C THR A 36 -1.69 5.83 -5.54
N ARG A 37 -0.58 6.20 -6.16
CA ARG A 37 0.67 6.49 -5.47
C ARG A 37 0.65 7.84 -4.74
N SER A 38 -0.14 8.79 -5.23
CA SER A 38 -0.33 10.12 -4.60
C SER A 38 -1.23 10.06 -3.36
N GLU A 39 -2.05 9.02 -3.23
CA GLU A 39 -2.99 8.82 -2.11
C GLU A 39 -2.52 7.78 -1.09
N ALA A 40 -1.23 7.42 -1.13
CA ALA A 40 -0.70 6.47 -0.17
C ALA A 40 -0.93 6.94 1.28
N PRO A 41 -1.56 6.12 2.12
CA PRO A 41 -1.89 6.51 3.48
C PRO A 41 -0.62 6.72 4.32
N THR A 42 -0.77 7.54 5.33
CA THR A 42 0.29 7.87 6.28
C THR A 42 0.02 7.17 7.60
N VAL A 43 1.05 6.60 8.19
CA VAL A 43 1.02 6.09 9.56
C VAL A 43 1.77 7.07 10.45
N ALA A 44 1.13 7.50 11.53
CA ALA A 44 1.72 8.40 12.50
C ALA A 44 1.87 7.69 13.85
N VAL A 45 3.04 7.83 14.45
CA VAL A 45 3.29 7.36 15.81
C VAL A 45 2.68 8.36 16.79
N THR A 46 1.58 7.96 17.44
CA THR A 46 0.84 8.81 18.36
C THR A 46 1.32 8.73 19.81
N ALA A 47 1.89 7.58 20.19
CA ALA A 47 2.49 7.38 21.49
C ALA A 47 3.73 6.48 21.39
N SER A 48 4.81 6.92 21.98
CA SER A 48 6.06 6.18 22.12
C SER A 48 6.95 6.93 23.12
N PRO A 49 7.79 6.24 23.90
CA PRO A 49 8.75 6.91 24.78
C PRO A 49 9.73 7.84 24.03
N THR A 50 10.11 7.49 22.80
CA THR A 50 11.18 8.17 22.06
C THR A 50 10.81 8.62 20.65
N GLN A 51 9.76 8.07 20.06
CA GLN A 51 9.42 8.25 18.64
C GLN A 51 8.04 8.86 18.41
N ALA A 52 7.39 9.40 19.45
CA ALA A 52 6.10 10.10 19.26
C ALA A 52 6.24 11.26 18.28
N GLY A 53 5.32 11.36 17.34
CA GLY A 53 5.33 12.36 16.27
C GLY A 53 6.02 11.91 14.97
N LEU A 54 6.70 10.75 14.96
CA LEU A 54 7.20 10.15 13.73
C LEU A 54 6.02 9.80 12.82
N SER A 55 6.17 10.06 11.53
CA SER A 55 5.19 9.64 10.52
C SER A 55 5.90 9.12 9.29
N PHE A 56 5.28 8.15 8.63
CA PHE A 56 5.79 7.58 7.39
C PHE A 56 4.64 7.20 6.46
N ARG A 57 4.92 7.19 5.17
CA ARG A 57 3.94 6.87 4.13
C ARG A 57 4.05 5.40 3.73
N VAL A 58 2.90 4.73 3.63
CA VAL A 58 2.83 3.34 3.17
C VAL A 58 2.52 3.34 1.67
N SER A 59 3.54 3.44 0.83
CA SER A 59 3.39 3.41 -0.64
C SER A 59 3.71 2.06 -1.27
N GLY A 60 4.26 1.14 -0.51
CA GLY A 60 4.64 -0.21 -0.89
C GLY A 60 4.81 -1.08 0.35
N PRO A 61 5.38 -2.27 0.23
CA PRO A 61 5.67 -3.10 1.39
C PRO A 61 6.72 -2.45 2.28
N LEU A 62 6.42 -2.34 3.58
CA LEU A 62 7.32 -1.84 4.62
C LEU A 62 7.38 -2.84 5.76
N ILE A 63 8.60 -3.16 6.20
CA ILE A 63 8.85 -3.96 7.41
C ILE A 63 9.16 -3.02 8.56
N LEU A 64 8.43 -3.16 9.65
CA LEU A 64 8.62 -2.43 10.89
C LEU A 64 9.24 -3.37 11.92
N GLY A 65 10.24 -2.91 12.62
CA GLY A 65 10.89 -3.68 13.66
C GLY A 65 12.05 -2.95 14.32
N ARG A 66 12.68 -3.61 15.25
CA ARG A 66 13.81 -3.05 16.03
C ARG A 66 15.14 -3.12 15.28
N SER A 67 15.27 -4.02 14.31
CA SER A 67 16.51 -4.14 13.53
C SER A 67 16.82 -2.86 12.76
N PRO A 68 18.09 -2.44 12.69
CA PRO A 68 18.52 -1.37 11.80
C PRO A 68 18.24 -1.66 10.31
N GLU A 69 18.02 -2.93 9.94
CA GLU A 69 17.69 -3.36 8.59
C GLU A 69 16.19 -3.28 8.27
N ALA A 70 15.34 -3.01 9.26
CA ALA A 70 13.92 -2.76 9.02
C ALA A 70 13.73 -1.45 8.24
N ASP A 71 12.67 -1.39 7.43
CA ASP A 71 12.34 -0.17 6.66
C ASP A 71 11.94 0.98 7.59
N VAL A 72 11.24 0.67 8.67
CA VAL A 72 10.93 1.60 9.75
C VAL A 72 11.49 1.01 11.05
N VAL A 73 12.51 1.65 11.58
CA VAL A 73 13.17 1.19 12.80
C VAL A 73 12.43 1.70 14.03
N LEU A 74 11.94 0.76 14.83
CA LEU A 74 11.24 1.04 16.09
C LEU A 74 12.22 0.97 17.27
N GLN A 75 12.30 2.04 18.04
CA GLN A 75 13.09 2.11 19.26
C GLN A 75 12.28 1.62 20.48
N ASP A 76 11.68 0.46 20.33
CA ASP A 76 10.85 -0.14 21.37
C ASP A 76 11.48 -1.48 21.78
N PRO A 77 11.84 -1.68 23.07
CA PRO A 77 12.48 -2.91 23.52
C PRO A 77 11.59 -4.15 23.40
N TYR A 78 10.27 -3.95 23.30
CA TYR A 78 9.31 -5.03 23.13
C TYR A 78 9.04 -5.37 21.64
N ALA A 79 9.55 -4.58 20.71
CA ALA A 79 9.48 -4.89 19.30
C ALA A 79 10.47 -6.00 18.93
N SER A 80 10.04 -6.93 18.09
CA SER A 80 10.93 -7.91 17.44
C SER A 80 11.75 -7.22 16.35
N ASP A 81 12.88 -7.82 15.95
CA ASP A 81 13.76 -7.26 14.93
C ASP A 81 13.02 -6.99 13.61
N PHE A 82 12.20 -7.93 13.18
CA PHE A 82 11.25 -7.80 12.09
C PHE A 82 9.86 -8.14 12.62
N HIS A 83 9.11 -7.14 13.05
CA HIS A 83 7.92 -7.32 13.86
C HIS A 83 6.65 -7.51 13.01
N LEU A 84 6.41 -6.60 12.11
CA LEU A 84 5.26 -6.64 11.22
C LEU A 84 5.59 -6.05 9.84
N ARG A 85 4.73 -6.37 8.90
CA ARG A 85 4.77 -5.83 7.54
C ARG A 85 3.48 -5.06 7.27
N LEU A 86 3.62 -3.86 6.74
CA LEU A 86 2.54 -3.09 6.14
C LEU A 86 2.71 -3.08 4.62
N ALA A 87 1.61 -3.18 3.89
CA ALA A 87 1.62 -3.06 2.45
C ALA A 87 0.34 -2.34 1.98
N PHE A 88 0.49 -1.39 1.06
CA PHE A 88 -0.63 -0.74 0.42
C PHE A 88 -0.91 -1.42 -0.91
N GLN A 89 -2.04 -2.12 -1.00
CA GLN A 89 -2.47 -2.86 -2.17
C GLN A 89 -3.98 -2.73 -2.37
N GLY A 90 -4.42 -2.45 -3.60
CA GLY A 90 -5.84 -2.40 -3.92
C GLY A 90 -6.63 -1.32 -3.17
N GLY A 91 -5.98 -0.23 -2.76
CA GLY A 91 -6.62 0.84 -1.99
C GLY A 91 -6.69 0.59 -0.49
N GLU A 92 -6.11 -0.50 0.01
CA GLU A 92 -6.10 -0.87 1.42
C GLU A 92 -4.69 -1.06 1.96
N VAL A 93 -4.48 -0.70 3.22
CA VAL A 93 -3.28 -1.08 3.96
C VAL A 93 -3.51 -2.42 4.62
N ARG A 94 -2.68 -3.40 4.30
CA ARG A 94 -2.71 -4.72 4.92
C ARG A 94 -1.58 -4.85 5.93
N LEU A 95 -1.92 -5.33 7.11
CA LEU A 95 -0.99 -5.63 8.18
C LEU A 95 -0.79 -7.13 8.31
N HIS A 96 0.46 -7.55 8.41
CA HIS A 96 0.85 -8.93 8.66
C HIS A 96 1.88 -8.97 9.79
N ASP A 97 1.55 -9.62 10.90
CA ASP A 97 2.51 -9.92 11.98
C ASP A 97 3.50 -10.99 11.51
N LEU A 98 4.79 -10.73 11.64
CA LEU A 98 5.85 -11.62 11.16
C LEU A 98 6.31 -12.64 12.23
N GLY A 99 5.39 -13.11 13.06
CA GLY A 99 5.70 -14.03 14.14
C GLY A 99 6.38 -13.33 15.31
N SER A 100 5.95 -12.13 15.64
CA SER A 100 6.53 -11.33 16.71
C SER A 100 6.43 -12.02 18.07
N THR A 101 7.42 -11.77 18.93
CA THR A 101 7.49 -12.37 20.27
C THR A 101 6.36 -11.87 21.18
N ASN A 102 6.10 -10.57 21.18
CA ASN A 102 5.11 -9.96 22.09
C ASN A 102 3.76 -9.66 21.41
N GLY A 103 3.66 -9.89 20.10
CA GLY A 103 2.44 -9.70 19.33
C GLY A 103 2.23 -8.27 18.83
N THR A 104 1.32 -8.15 17.90
CA THR A 104 0.80 -6.89 17.35
C THR A 104 -0.67 -6.80 17.74
N TYR A 105 -1.11 -5.60 18.13
CA TYR A 105 -2.49 -5.34 18.53
C TYR A 105 -3.09 -4.27 17.64
N VAL A 106 -4.31 -4.48 17.16
CA VAL A 106 -5.08 -3.50 16.40
C VAL A 106 -6.35 -3.19 17.17
N ASN A 107 -6.54 -1.92 17.54
CA ASN A 107 -7.65 -1.46 18.37
C ASN A 107 -7.83 -2.28 19.65
N GLY A 108 -6.74 -2.72 20.27
CA GLY A 108 -6.71 -3.50 21.50
C GLY A 108 -6.85 -5.02 21.31
N GLU A 109 -7.07 -5.51 20.09
CA GLU A 109 -7.17 -6.92 19.79
C GLU A 109 -5.89 -7.47 19.16
N LYS A 110 -5.43 -8.63 19.66
CA LYS A 110 -4.24 -9.28 19.13
C LYS A 110 -4.46 -9.78 17.70
N VAL A 111 -3.55 -9.46 16.82
CA VAL A 111 -3.56 -9.90 15.42
C VAL A 111 -3.19 -11.38 15.34
N ALA A 112 -4.09 -12.21 14.84
CA ALA A 112 -3.87 -13.65 14.63
C ALA A 112 -3.60 -14.01 13.17
N ALA A 113 -4.04 -13.17 12.23
CA ALA A 113 -3.92 -13.38 10.80
C ALA A 113 -3.77 -12.02 10.07
N PRO A 114 -3.27 -11.97 8.83
CA PRO A 114 -3.23 -10.74 8.07
C PRO A 114 -4.59 -10.08 7.99
N LEU A 115 -4.65 -8.77 8.19
CA LEU A 115 -5.88 -8.00 8.17
C LEU A 115 -5.73 -6.67 7.44
N ALA A 116 -6.84 -6.13 6.94
CA ALA A 116 -6.90 -4.79 6.35
C ALA A 116 -7.09 -3.75 7.45
N LEU A 117 -6.32 -2.66 7.37
CA LEU A 117 -6.44 -1.51 8.25
C LEU A 117 -7.30 -0.43 7.59
N HIS A 118 -8.07 0.26 8.39
CA HIS A 118 -8.87 1.42 8.01
C HIS A 118 -8.28 2.69 8.63
N ARG A 119 -8.61 3.82 8.06
CA ARG A 119 -8.20 5.12 8.64
C ARG A 119 -8.75 5.26 10.05
N GLY A 120 -7.90 5.66 10.97
CA GLY A 120 -8.21 5.75 12.39
C GLY A 120 -7.88 4.50 13.21
N ASP A 121 -7.57 3.38 12.55
CA ASP A 121 -7.14 2.18 13.27
C ASP A 121 -5.81 2.42 13.98
N ARG A 122 -5.72 1.90 15.21
CA ARG A 122 -4.54 2.00 16.06
C ARG A 122 -3.81 0.67 16.10
N VAL A 123 -2.54 0.70 15.75
CA VAL A 123 -1.64 -0.44 15.81
C VAL A 123 -0.70 -0.26 16.98
N GLN A 124 -0.65 -1.23 17.88
CA GLN A 124 0.22 -1.21 19.05
C GLN A 124 1.28 -2.31 18.96
N ILE A 125 2.51 -1.91 19.17
CA ILE A 125 3.69 -2.77 19.33
C ILE A 125 4.36 -2.35 20.64
N GLY A 126 4.31 -3.22 21.66
CA GLY A 126 4.88 -2.87 22.96
C GLY A 126 4.30 -1.57 23.51
N GLN A 127 5.15 -0.57 23.71
CA GLN A 127 4.80 0.77 24.20
C GLN A 127 4.49 1.78 23.06
N THR A 128 4.65 1.35 21.83
CA THR A 128 4.47 2.20 20.65
C THR A 128 3.07 2.02 20.08
N ILE A 129 2.36 3.12 19.90
CA ILE A 129 1.04 3.16 19.27
C ILE A 129 1.13 4.02 18.01
N MET A 130 0.64 3.48 16.91
CA MET A 130 0.59 4.12 15.60
C MET A 130 -0.86 4.21 15.15
N GLU A 131 -1.17 5.20 14.34
CA GLU A 131 -2.51 5.40 13.77
C GLU A 131 -2.42 5.57 12.26
N LEU A 132 -3.29 4.89 11.54
CA LEU A 132 -3.43 5.04 10.10
C LEU A 132 -4.26 6.30 9.78
N ARG A 133 -3.68 7.19 9.00
CA ARG A 133 -4.29 8.47 8.59
C ARG A 133 -4.49 8.59 7.08
#